data_7205d25a59aa24a8bcf43fa391cc1a12
#
_entry.id   7205d25a59aa24a8bcf43fa391cc1a12
#
_cell.length_a   1.000
_cell.length_b   1.000
_cell.length_c   1.000
_cell.angle_alpha   90.00
_cell.angle_beta   90.00
_cell.angle_gamma   90.00
#
_symmetry.space_group_name_H-M   'P 1'
#
loop_
_entity.id
_entity.type
_entity.pdbx_description
1 polymer ?
#
loop_
_entity_poly.entity_id
_entity_poly.type
_entity_poly.pdbx_seq_one_letter_code
_entity_poly.pdbx_strand_id
1 'polypeptide(L)'
;MPTHSDLPNGDAAVFQDNSFHGEDTYITRELNRRIAIDAVFDGATGRGGGDASGYAAKTLQEATVDSTAGVTALLEMAHQRLFQRGRGRFFLTTATVTLKIGSMLHVVNIGDSPVFLIRGHDIMPLTGTAQGATFLGIA
;
A
#
# COMPACT_ATOMS: atom_id res chain seq x y z
N MET A 1 10.94 11.71 29.52
CA MET A 1 10.96 11.81 28.03
C MET A 1 10.60 10.45 27.45
N PRO A 2 9.61 10.37 26.56
CA PRO A 2 9.39 9.10 25.87
C PRO A 2 10.58 8.74 25.00
N THR A 3 10.90 7.47 24.89
CA THR A 3 11.91 6.99 23.95
C THR A 3 11.37 7.14 22.52
N HIS A 4 12.23 7.06 21.52
CA HIS A 4 11.77 7.10 20.12
C HIS A 4 10.75 5.99 19.80
N SER A 5 10.81 4.87 20.52
CA SER A 5 9.84 3.78 20.36
C SER A 5 8.45 4.11 20.92
N ASP A 6 8.34 5.14 21.75
CA ASP A 6 7.08 5.53 22.39
C ASP A 6 6.42 6.74 21.71
N LEU A 7 6.97 7.23 20.60
CA LEU A 7 6.37 8.34 19.86
C LEU A 7 5.04 7.91 19.25
N PRO A 8 4.02 8.78 19.32
CA PRO A 8 2.73 8.47 18.69
C PRO A 8 2.88 8.29 17.18
N ASN A 9 1.96 7.54 16.59
CA ASN A 9 1.98 7.27 15.15
C ASN A 9 1.74 8.51 14.28
N GLY A 10 1.17 9.57 14.86
CA GLY A 10 0.80 10.77 14.11
C GLY A 10 -0.58 10.66 13.46
N ASP A 11 -0.91 11.66 12.66
CA ASP A 11 -2.21 11.75 12.01
C ASP A 11 -2.09 11.40 10.53
N ALA A 12 -3.18 10.89 9.96
CA ALA A 12 -3.29 10.61 8.53
C ALA A 12 -4.45 11.40 7.92
N ALA A 13 -4.26 11.85 6.69
CA ALA A 13 -5.32 12.45 5.89
C ALA A 13 -5.29 11.84 4.49
N VAL A 14 -6.47 11.58 3.93
CA VAL A 14 -6.61 10.96 2.62
C VAL A 14 -7.53 11.80 1.75
N PHE A 15 -7.13 11.99 0.50
CA PHE A 15 -7.99 12.49 -0.55
C PHE A 15 -8.13 11.42 -1.62
N GLN A 16 -9.36 11.15 -2.03
CA GLN A 16 -9.67 10.19 -3.08
C GLN A 16 -10.75 10.75 -3.98
N ASP A 17 -10.53 10.68 -5.29
CA ASP A 17 -11.50 11.09 -6.29
C ASP A 17 -11.78 9.93 -7.26
N ASN A 18 -12.97 9.35 -7.16
CA ASN A 18 -13.43 8.27 -8.02
C ASN A 18 -14.47 8.75 -9.03
N SER A 19 -14.48 10.04 -9.38
CA SER A 19 -15.49 10.60 -10.27
C SER A 19 -15.45 10.05 -11.70
N PHE A 20 -14.30 9.55 -12.15
CA PHE A 20 -14.14 8.98 -13.50
C PHE A 20 -14.22 7.44 -13.50
N HIS A 21 -13.58 6.78 -12.53
CA HIS A 21 -13.53 5.33 -12.45
C HIS A 21 -13.14 4.92 -11.02
N GLY A 22 -13.98 4.34 -10.26
CA GLY A 22 -13.82 4.05 -8.85
C GLY A 22 -12.87 2.87 -8.54
N GLU A 23 -11.63 2.90 -9.04
CA GLU A 23 -10.68 1.78 -8.97
C GLU A 23 -9.64 1.92 -7.85
N ASP A 24 -9.57 3.10 -7.22
CA ASP A 24 -8.62 3.34 -6.15
C ASP A 24 -9.18 2.91 -4.81
N THR A 25 -8.31 2.38 -3.96
CA THR A 25 -8.64 2.04 -2.58
C THR A 25 -7.48 2.42 -1.68
N TYR A 26 -7.78 2.72 -0.44
CA TYR A 26 -6.76 3.00 0.55
C TYR A 26 -7.11 2.32 1.88
N ILE A 27 -6.09 2.16 2.72
CA ILE A 27 -6.25 1.87 4.14
C ILE A 27 -5.39 2.83 4.94
N THR A 28 -5.87 3.16 6.12
CA THR A 28 -5.08 3.84 7.14
C THR A 28 -5.48 3.21 8.47
N ARG A 29 -4.50 2.68 9.20
CA ARG A 29 -4.77 1.81 10.31
C ARG A 29 -3.67 1.88 11.35
N GLU A 30 -4.05 2.10 12.59
CA GLU A 30 -3.16 2.00 13.74
C GLU A 30 -3.39 0.64 14.39
N LEU A 31 -2.36 -0.21 14.41
CA LEU A 31 -2.44 -1.53 15.03
C LEU A 31 -2.23 -1.43 16.54
N ASN A 32 -1.31 -0.57 16.96
CA ASN A 32 -1.03 -0.25 18.35
C ASN A 32 -0.26 1.08 18.39
N ARG A 33 0.18 1.49 19.58
CA ARG A 33 0.92 2.75 19.74
C ARG A 33 2.21 2.80 18.95
N ARG A 34 2.77 1.66 18.60
CA ARG A 34 4.06 1.54 17.94
C ARG A 34 3.94 1.30 16.45
N ILE A 35 2.86 0.68 15.99
CA ILE A 35 2.73 0.21 14.62
C ILE A 35 1.52 0.83 13.94
N ALA A 36 1.76 1.47 12.81
CA ALA A 36 0.73 1.98 11.92
C ALA A 36 1.02 1.56 10.49
N ILE A 37 -0.04 1.26 9.74
CA ILE A 37 0.05 0.90 8.33
C ILE A 37 -0.86 1.83 7.52
N ASP A 38 -0.32 2.39 6.46
CA ASP A 38 -1.05 3.19 5.48
C ASP A 38 -0.74 2.63 4.10
N ALA A 39 -1.75 2.56 3.24
CA ALA A 39 -1.56 2.01 1.91
C ALA A 39 -2.51 2.63 0.92
N VAL A 40 -2.05 2.72 -0.33
CA VAL A 40 -2.88 3.10 -1.47
C VAL A 40 -2.75 2.03 -2.55
N PHE A 41 -3.88 1.77 -3.22
CA PHE A 41 -4.00 0.75 -4.25
C PHE A 41 -4.70 1.39 -5.44
N ASP A 42 -3.99 1.49 -6.56
CA ASP A 42 -4.53 2.06 -7.80
C ASP A 42 -4.85 0.89 -8.75
N GLY A 43 -6.13 0.59 -8.88
CA GLY A 43 -6.60 -0.48 -9.75
C GLY A 43 -6.47 -0.12 -11.23
N ALA A 44 -6.08 -1.08 -12.05
CA ALA A 44 -5.90 -0.87 -13.48
C ALA A 44 -7.25 -0.70 -14.19
N THR A 45 -7.43 0.44 -14.84
CA THR A 45 -8.66 0.79 -15.55
C THR A 45 -9.04 -0.26 -16.60
N GLY A 46 -10.29 -0.71 -16.56
CA GLY A 46 -10.81 -1.71 -17.49
C GLY A 46 -10.29 -3.13 -17.28
N ARG A 47 -9.59 -3.38 -16.19
CA ARG A 47 -8.96 -4.67 -15.88
C ARG A 47 -9.42 -5.23 -14.54
N GLY A 48 -10.66 -4.96 -14.13
CA GLY A 48 -11.15 -5.37 -12.82
C GLY A 48 -10.43 -4.70 -11.67
N GLY A 49 -9.90 -3.49 -11.89
CA GLY A 49 -9.02 -2.80 -10.95
C GLY A 49 -9.70 -2.47 -9.62
N GLY A 50 -10.98 -2.10 -9.65
CA GLY A 50 -11.73 -1.82 -8.41
C GLY A 50 -11.84 -3.04 -7.52
N ASP A 51 -12.13 -4.22 -8.08
CA ASP A 51 -12.17 -5.47 -7.33
C ASP A 51 -10.77 -5.86 -6.83
N ALA A 52 -9.74 -5.65 -7.66
CA ALA A 52 -8.36 -5.97 -7.31
C ALA A 52 -7.84 -5.08 -6.18
N SER A 53 -8.03 -3.77 -6.28
CA SER A 53 -7.59 -2.83 -5.25
C SER A 53 -8.32 -3.08 -3.93
N GLY A 54 -9.62 -3.33 -3.98
CA GLY A 54 -10.42 -3.66 -2.81
C GLY A 54 -9.99 -4.97 -2.16
N TYR A 55 -9.68 -5.98 -2.94
CA TYR A 55 -9.19 -7.25 -2.41
C TYR A 55 -7.82 -7.10 -1.71
N ALA A 56 -6.89 -6.40 -2.36
CA ALA A 56 -5.56 -6.16 -1.79
C ALA A 56 -5.66 -5.35 -0.49
N ALA A 57 -6.48 -4.30 -0.49
CA ALA A 57 -6.71 -3.48 0.69
C ALA A 57 -7.29 -4.31 1.84
N LYS A 58 -8.30 -5.12 1.56
CA LYS A 58 -8.93 -5.99 2.55
C LYS A 58 -7.94 -6.98 3.16
N THR A 59 -7.04 -7.54 2.36
CA THR A 59 -6.00 -8.45 2.83
C THR A 59 -5.14 -7.80 3.91
N LEU A 60 -4.73 -6.55 3.71
CA LEU A 60 -3.94 -5.81 4.69
C LEU A 60 -4.80 -5.27 5.86
N GLN A 61 -6.06 -4.92 5.59
CA GLN A 61 -6.96 -4.38 6.61
C GLN A 61 -7.28 -5.41 7.71
N GLU A 62 -7.39 -6.68 7.35
CA GLU A 62 -7.80 -7.74 8.26
C GLU A 62 -6.62 -8.45 8.93
N ALA A 63 -5.39 -8.19 8.49
CA ALA A 63 -4.22 -8.88 9.00
C ALA A 63 -3.57 -8.16 10.17
N THR A 64 -2.86 -8.90 11.00
CA THR A 64 -1.92 -8.36 11.98
C THR A 64 -0.53 -8.36 11.34
N VAL A 65 0.09 -7.19 11.27
CA VAL A 65 1.39 -7.00 10.63
C VAL A 65 2.34 -6.34 11.60
N ASP A 66 3.54 -6.91 11.75
CA ASP A 66 4.58 -6.37 12.61
C ASP A 66 5.95 -6.24 11.93
N SER A 67 6.02 -6.53 10.65
CA SER A 67 7.27 -6.48 9.88
C SER A 67 7.01 -6.25 8.39
N THR A 68 8.05 -5.78 7.67
CA THR A 68 8.00 -5.69 6.21
C THR A 68 7.85 -7.06 5.55
N ALA A 69 8.47 -8.09 6.12
CA ALA A 69 8.31 -9.46 5.63
C ALA A 69 6.83 -9.90 5.70
N GLY A 70 6.12 -9.53 6.75
CA GLY A 70 4.70 -9.80 6.88
C GLY A 70 3.87 -9.09 5.81
N VAL A 71 4.15 -7.82 5.53
CA VAL A 71 3.49 -7.08 4.43
C VAL A 71 3.75 -7.76 3.09
N THR A 72 5.00 -8.08 2.80
CA THR A 72 5.39 -8.74 1.55
C THR A 72 4.67 -10.07 1.37
N ALA A 73 4.61 -10.90 2.41
CA ALA A 73 3.92 -12.18 2.35
C ALA A 73 2.42 -12.01 2.04
N LEU A 74 1.77 -11.02 2.64
CA LEU A 74 0.36 -10.73 2.38
C LEU A 74 0.14 -10.25 0.94
N LEU A 75 1.03 -9.41 0.43
CA LEU A 75 0.94 -8.94 -0.95
C LEU A 75 1.21 -10.08 -1.95
N GLU A 76 2.11 -11.00 -1.63
CA GLU A 76 2.32 -12.20 -2.44
C GLU A 76 1.07 -13.09 -2.50
N MET A 77 0.42 -13.28 -1.36
CA MET A 77 -0.87 -13.99 -1.32
C MET A 77 -1.92 -13.30 -2.19
N ALA A 78 -2.04 -11.99 -2.07
CA ALA A 78 -2.97 -11.21 -2.88
C ALA A 78 -2.64 -11.34 -4.37
N HIS A 79 -1.35 -11.24 -4.72
CA HIS A 79 -0.88 -11.42 -6.09
C HIS A 79 -1.31 -12.76 -6.67
N GLN A 80 -1.03 -13.85 -5.97
CA GLN A 80 -1.38 -15.19 -6.43
C GLN A 80 -2.88 -15.36 -6.63
N ARG A 81 -3.69 -14.86 -5.69
CA ARG A 81 -5.16 -14.92 -5.79
C ARG A 81 -5.67 -14.14 -6.99
N LEU A 82 -5.19 -12.91 -7.17
CA LEU A 82 -5.57 -12.07 -8.29
C LEU A 82 -5.10 -12.66 -9.62
N PHE A 83 -3.90 -13.21 -9.65
CA PHE A 83 -3.37 -13.90 -10.81
C PHE A 83 -4.23 -15.11 -11.21
N GLN A 84 -4.55 -15.96 -10.27
CA GLN A 84 -5.38 -17.14 -10.52
C GLN A 84 -6.77 -16.76 -11.04
N ARG A 85 -7.38 -15.74 -10.44
CA ARG A 85 -8.71 -15.28 -10.79
C ARG A 85 -8.75 -14.62 -12.17
N GLY A 86 -7.75 -13.82 -12.49
CA GLY A 86 -7.68 -13.02 -13.73
C GLY A 86 -6.74 -13.57 -14.79
N ARG A 87 -6.05 -14.67 -14.52
CA ARG A 87 -5.08 -15.28 -15.43
C ARG A 87 -3.97 -14.31 -15.87
N GLY A 88 -3.59 -13.39 -14.97
CA GLY A 88 -2.56 -12.40 -15.21
C GLY A 88 -2.95 -11.25 -16.14
N ARG A 89 -4.24 -11.13 -16.51
CA ARG A 89 -4.75 -10.09 -17.42
C ARG A 89 -5.81 -9.22 -16.78
N PHE A 90 -6.54 -9.74 -15.81
CA PHE A 90 -7.62 -9.04 -15.11
C PHE A 90 -7.32 -9.03 -13.62
N PHE A 91 -8.05 -8.18 -12.90
CA PHE A 91 -7.85 -7.98 -11.46
C PHE A 91 -6.43 -7.54 -11.15
N LEU A 92 -6.05 -6.40 -11.73
CA LEU A 92 -4.72 -5.81 -11.58
C LEU A 92 -4.79 -4.54 -10.74
N THR A 93 -3.86 -4.38 -9.81
CA THR A 93 -3.73 -3.17 -8.97
C THR A 93 -2.28 -2.91 -8.61
N THR A 94 -1.95 -1.64 -8.41
CA THR A 94 -0.72 -1.29 -7.71
C THR A 94 -0.89 -1.53 -6.21
N ALA A 95 0.21 -1.50 -5.47
CA ALA A 95 0.19 -1.50 -4.01
C ALA A 95 1.37 -0.68 -3.50
N THR A 96 1.07 0.34 -2.73
CA THR A 96 2.09 1.15 -2.05
C THR A 96 1.73 1.20 -0.59
N VAL A 97 2.61 0.65 0.25
CA VAL A 97 2.38 0.46 1.67
C VAL A 97 3.49 1.14 2.45
N THR A 98 3.11 1.95 3.42
CA THR A 98 4.03 2.42 4.45
C THR A 98 3.71 1.75 5.76
N LEU A 99 4.73 1.18 6.39
CA LEU A 99 4.63 0.54 7.68
C LEU A 99 5.55 1.27 8.65
N LYS A 100 4.96 1.94 9.63
CA LYS A 100 5.70 2.57 10.71
C LYS A 100 5.81 1.59 11.87
N ILE A 101 7.03 1.34 12.31
CA ILE A 101 7.33 0.55 13.50
C ILE A 101 8.25 1.38 14.39
N GLY A 102 7.72 1.89 15.49
CA GLY A 102 8.46 2.81 16.36
C GLY A 102 8.88 4.07 15.59
N SER A 103 10.18 4.34 15.52
CA SER A 103 10.74 5.47 14.79
C SER A 103 11.14 5.15 13.35
N MET A 104 10.93 3.90 12.90
CA MET A 104 11.30 3.46 11.56
C MET A 104 10.09 3.46 10.64
N LEU A 105 10.29 3.96 9.43
CA LEU A 105 9.31 3.89 8.36
C LEU A 105 9.81 2.93 7.30
N HIS A 106 9.00 1.93 7.00
CA HIS A 106 9.27 0.96 5.94
C HIS A 106 8.30 1.21 4.78
N VAL A 107 8.80 1.10 3.56
CA VAL A 107 8.00 1.28 2.34
C VAL A 107 8.07 0.04 1.50
N VAL A 108 6.91 -0.45 1.08
CA VAL A 108 6.78 -1.54 0.09
C VAL A 108 5.99 -0.97 -1.08
N ASN A 109 6.54 -1.06 -2.28
CA ASN A 109 5.95 -0.46 -3.46
C ASN A 109 5.94 -1.45 -4.62
N ILE A 110 4.75 -1.60 -5.22
CA ILE A 110 4.53 -2.35 -6.45
C ILE A 110 3.75 -1.43 -7.38
N GLY A 111 4.39 -0.98 -8.45
CA GLY A 111 3.77 -0.10 -9.44
C GLY A 111 4.27 1.33 -9.37
N ASP A 112 3.44 2.25 -9.82
CA ASP A 112 3.79 3.64 -10.10
C ASP A 112 3.17 4.66 -9.12
N SER A 113 2.67 4.21 -7.97
CA SER A 113 2.17 5.12 -6.93
C SER A 113 3.31 5.45 -5.97
N PRO A 114 3.90 6.67 -6.06
CA PRO A 114 5.12 6.98 -5.33
C PRO A 114 4.86 7.40 -3.89
N VAL A 115 5.91 7.30 -3.07
CA VAL A 115 5.97 7.84 -1.71
C VAL A 115 7.06 8.89 -1.63
N PHE A 116 6.73 10.03 -1.03
CA PHE A 116 7.69 11.10 -0.75
C PHE A 116 7.74 11.37 0.74
N LEU A 117 8.93 11.58 1.26
CA LEU A 117 9.15 12.07 2.61
C LEU A 117 9.41 13.57 2.57
N ILE A 118 8.62 14.31 3.32
CA ILE A 118 8.83 15.76 3.51
C ILE A 118 9.37 15.95 4.91
N ARG A 119 10.57 16.53 4.98
CA ARG A 119 11.23 16.82 6.26
C ARG A 119 11.80 18.22 6.21
N GLY A 120 11.23 19.14 7.01
CA GLY A 120 11.57 20.55 6.92
C GLY A 120 11.22 21.10 5.54
N HIS A 121 12.21 21.57 4.79
CA HIS A 121 12.05 22.07 3.42
C HIS A 121 12.45 21.05 2.35
N ASP A 122 12.85 19.86 2.75
CA ASP A 122 13.32 18.82 1.83
C ASP A 122 12.20 17.86 1.46
N ILE A 123 12.18 17.48 0.20
CA ILE A 123 11.26 16.44 -0.33
C ILE A 123 12.14 15.34 -0.92
N MET A 124 12.00 14.13 -0.38
CA MET A 124 12.79 12.97 -0.81
C MET A 124 11.87 11.87 -1.33
N PRO A 125 12.10 11.38 -2.56
CA PRO A 125 11.40 10.19 -3.03
C PRO A 125 11.88 8.96 -2.26
N LEU A 126 10.95 8.14 -1.76
CA LEU A 126 11.26 6.89 -1.08
C LEU A 126 11.03 5.68 -1.98
N THR A 127 10.43 5.88 -3.14
CA THR A 127 10.20 4.84 -4.14
C THR A 127 11.00 5.16 -5.39
N GLY A 128 11.41 4.10 -6.13
CA GLY A 128 12.11 4.30 -7.40
C GLY A 128 11.17 4.77 -8.51
N THR A 129 11.77 5.17 -9.64
CA THR A 129 11.00 5.48 -10.84
C THR A 129 10.54 4.18 -11.48
N ALA A 130 9.22 3.99 -11.59
CA ALA A 130 8.67 2.81 -12.24
C ALA A 130 9.01 2.85 -13.74
N GLN A 131 9.64 1.78 -14.23
CA GLN A 131 9.89 1.57 -15.65
C GLN A 131 8.95 0.48 -16.14
N GLY A 132 7.83 0.92 -16.70
CA GLY A 132 6.78 0.02 -17.15
C GLY A 132 5.73 -0.24 -16.08
N ALA A 133 4.64 -0.84 -16.48
CA ALA A 133 3.52 -1.13 -15.59
C ALA A 133 3.76 -2.46 -14.87
N THR A 134 3.94 -2.40 -13.56
CA THR A 134 3.99 -3.57 -12.68
C THR A 134 2.76 -3.54 -11.78
N PHE A 135 2.06 -4.66 -11.67
CA PHE A 135 0.83 -4.77 -10.90
C PHE A 135 0.82 -6.07 -10.08
N LEU A 136 0.11 -6.03 -8.95
CA LEU A 136 -0.37 -7.26 -8.33
C LEU A 136 -1.34 -7.95 -9.28
N GLY A 137 -1.22 -9.26 -9.43
CA GLY A 137 -2.08 -10.07 -10.28
C GLY A 137 -1.62 -10.23 -11.72
N ILE A 138 -0.56 -9.53 -12.14
CA ILE A 138 -0.04 -9.62 -13.50
C ILE A 138 0.75 -10.93 -13.74
N ALA A 139 0.70 -11.40 -14.99
CA ALA A 139 1.47 -12.56 -15.40
C ALA A 139 2.99 -12.29 -15.38
#